data_2fd245dba28aac09eb5dd41b67f54189
#
_entry.id   2fd245dba28aac09eb5dd41b67f54189
#
_cell.length_a   1.000
_cell.length_b   1.000
_cell.length_c   1.000
_cell.angle_alpha   90.00
_cell.angle_beta   90.00
_cell.angle_gamma   90.00
#
_symmetry.space_group_name_H-M   'P 1'
#
loop_
_entity.id
_entity.type
_entity.pdbx_description
1 polymer ?
#
loop_
_entity_poly.entity_id
_entity_poly.type
_entity_poly.pdbx_seq_one_letter_code
_entity_poly.pdbx_strand_id
1 'polypeptide(L)'
;YTARLTFDITPAMRARINAAVDALKAQAGKVPLQSGKVGALGFCFGGSTVLELARSGTELAGVVSLHGGLDSPAPAAADSVKTPILVLNGAEDRGTTAENIAVFDAEMDTAGADWTFVNFSGAVHCFAEADANRPPGCVYNERAAKAAWRMMRGFFSEAFAAPAKG
;
A
#
# COMPACT_ATOMS: atom_id res chain seq x y z
N TYR A 1 12.99 -29.14 -2.24
CA TYR A 1 14.05 -28.12 -2.01
C TYR A 1 13.91 -27.06 -3.08
N THR A 2 13.07 -26.06 -2.87
CA THR A 2 13.05 -24.85 -3.66
C THR A 2 13.98 -23.86 -2.99
N ALA A 3 15.19 -23.73 -3.52
CA ALA A 3 16.05 -22.61 -3.19
C ALA A 3 15.26 -21.34 -3.59
N ARG A 4 14.70 -20.61 -2.61
CA ARG A 4 14.28 -19.23 -2.83
C ARG A 4 15.56 -18.47 -3.20
N LEU A 5 15.72 -18.16 -4.46
CA LEU A 5 16.65 -17.13 -4.87
C LEU A 5 16.10 -15.82 -4.29
N THR A 6 16.59 -15.45 -3.13
CA THR A 6 16.31 -14.16 -2.51
C THR A 6 17.11 -13.09 -3.25
N PHE A 7 16.71 -12.77 -4.48
CA PHE A 7 17.10 -11.51 -5.07
C PHE A 7 16.32 -10.43 -4.32
N ASP A 8 17.04 -9.58 -3.60
CA ASP A 8 16.45 -8.38 -3.05
C ASP A 8 16.08 -7.43 -4.20
N ILE A 9 14.81 -7.49 -4.63
CA ILE A 9 14.28 -6.63 -5.68
C ILE A 9 13.86 -5.24 -5.15
N THR A 10 13.94 -5.03 -3.83
CA THR A 10 13.44 -3.82 -3.18
C THR A 10 14.09 -2.54 -3.71
N PRO A 11 15.42 -2.44 -3.89
CA PRO A 11 16.02 -1.23 -4.45
C PRO A 11 15.51 -0.92 -5.86
N ALA A 12 15.38 -1.93 -6.72
CA ALA A 12 14.86 -1.75 -8.08
C ALA A 12 13.37 -1.40 -8.07
N MET A 13 12.59 -1.98 -7.17
CA MET A 13 11.17 -1.68 -7.00
C MET A 13 10.98 -0.24 -6.55
N ARG A 14 11.69 0.21 -5.52
CA ARG A 14 11.68 1.60 -5.04
C ARG A 14 12.09 2.57 -6.14
N ALA A 15 13.17 2.29 -6.87
CA ALA A 15 13.62 3.15 -7.97
C ALA A 15 12.56 3.28 -9.07
N ARG A 16 11.94 2.18 -9.47
CA ARG A 16 10.90 2.18 -10.52
C ARG A 16 9.64 2.92 -10.11
N ILE A 17 9.14 2.69 -8.90
CA ILE A 17 7.90 3.35 -8.46
C ILE A 17 8.13 4.85 -8.21
N ASN A 18 9.30 5.26 -7.70
CA ASN A 18 9.65 6.66 -7.59
C ASN A 18 9.76 7.32 -8.97
N ALA A 19 10.42 6.68 -9.94
CA ALA A 19 10.49 7.18 -11.31
C ALA A 19 9.10 7.32 -11.95
N ALA A 20 8.15 6.44 -11.64
CA ALA A 20 6.76 6.58 -12.12
C ALA A 20 6.05 7.79 -11.50
N VAL A 21 6.26 8.06 -10.21
CA VAL A 21 5.75 9.27 -9.54
C VAL A 21 6.34 10.53 -10.17
N ASP A 22 7.65 10.54 -10.41
CA ASP A 22 8.34 11.69 -11.03
C ASP A 22 7.84 11.92 -12.47
N ALA A 23 7.68 10.84 -13.24
CA ALA A 23 7.14 10.90 -14.60
C ALA A 23 5.70 11.44 -14.62
N LEU A 24 4.86 11.04 -13.64
CA LEU A 24 3.51 11.58 -13.49
C LEU A 24 3.56 13.08 -13.15
N LYS A 25 4.34 13.47 -12.15
CA LYS A 25 4.48 14.88 -11.73
C LYS A 25 5.00 15.77 -12.86
N ALA A 26 5.88 15.24 -13.72
CA ALA A 26 6.40 15.95 -14.90
C ALA A 26 5.34 16.21 -15.99
N GLN A 27 4.14 15.63 -15.88
CA GLN A 27 3.02 15.96 -16.78
C GLN A 27 2.24 17.21 -16.31
N ALA A 28 2.53 17.76 -15.14
CA ALA A 28 1.90 18.98 -14.67
C ALA A 28 2.11 20.12 -15.72
N GLY A 29 1.05 20.85 -16.02
CA GLY A 29 1.05 21.86 -17.07
C GLY A 29 0.80 21.33 -18.49
N LYS A 30 0.90 20.02 -18.74
CA LYS A 30 0.52 19.36 -20.01
C LYS A 30 -0.87 18.74 -19.93
N VAL A 31 -1.26 18.28 -18.74
CA VAL A 31 -2.57 17.75 -18.42
C VAL A 31 -3.08 18.39 -17.12
N PRO A 32 -4.40 18.37 -16.83
CA PRO A 32 -4.96 18.96 -15.61
C PRO A 32 -4.59 18.12 -14.37
N LEU A 33 -3.33 18.14 -14.00
CA LEU A 33 -2.75 17.44 -12.86
C LEU A 33 -2.35 18.44 -11.77
N GLN A 34 -2.80 18.17 -10.55
CA GLN A 34 -2.33 18.86 -9.35
C GLN A 34 -1.14 18.06 -8.77
N SER A 35 0.08 18.47 -9.11
CA SER A 35 1.30 17.72 -8.77
C SER A 35 1.53 17.52 -7.25
N GLY A 36 0.98 18.41 -6.42
CA GLY A 36 0.99 18.26 -4.95
C GLY A 36 -0.09 17.34 -4.40
N LYS A 37 -0.98 16.79 -5.23
CA LYS A 37 -2.11 15.93 -4.83
C LYS A 37 -2.06 14.58 -5.54
N VAL A 38 -0.92 13.92 -5.47
CA VAL A 38 -0.70 12.58 -6.01
C VAL A 38 -0.85 11.55 -4.90
N GLY A 39 -1.65 10.54 -5.11
CA GLY A 39 -1.76 9.35 -4.28
C GLY A 39 -1.39 8.09 -5.05
N ALA A 40 -1.09 7.00 -4.36
CA ALA A 40 -0.83 5.72 -4.97
C ALA A 40 -1.68 4.62 -4.33
N LEU A 41 -2.17 3.69 -5.13
CA LEU A 41 -2.85 2.50 -4.64
C LEU A 41 -2.35 1.25 -5.38
N GLY A 42 -2.41 0.12 -4.72
CA GLY A 42 -1.99 -1.14 -5.32
C GLY A 42 -2.68 -2.35 -4.71
N PHE A 43 -2.79 -3.40 -5.52
CA PHE A 43 -3.35 -4.69 -5.17
C PHE A 43 -2.24 -5.74 -5.16
N CYS A 44 -2.27 -6.68 -4.24
CA CYS A 44 -1.31 -7.77 -4.17
C CYS A 44 0.14 -7.25 -4.21
N PHE A 45 0.93 -7.63 -5.21
CA PHE A 45 2.28 -7.11 -5.43
C PHE A 45 2.32 -5.57 -5.56
N GLY A 46 1.31 -4.97 -6.21
CA GLY A 46 1.15 -3.51 -6.27
C GLY A 46 0.93 -2.89 -4.89
N GLY A 47 0.21 -3.60 -3.99
CA GLY A 47 0.04 -3.20 -2.59
C GLY A 47 1.38 -3.14 -1.85
N SER A 48 2.20 -4.18 -1.98
CA SER A 48 3.57 -4.18 -1.44
C SER A 48 4.42 -3.05 -2.04
N THR A 49 4.27 -2.80 -3.35
CA THR A 49 5.03 -1.76 -4.07
C THR A 49 4.72 -0.36 -3.54
N VAL A 50 3.46 -0.03 -3.25
CA VAL A 50 3.11 1.29 -2.70
C VAL A 50 3.53 1.44 -1.24
N LEU A 51 3.60 0.34 -0.46
CA LEU A 51 4.22 0.36 0.86
C LEU A 51 5.72 0.63 0.77
N GLU A 52 6.42 0.03 -0.19
CA GLU A 52 7.84 0.33 -0.45
C GLU A 52 8.06 1.78 -0.90
N LEU A 53 7.11 2.37 -1.62
CA LEU A 53 7.14 3.78 -1.98
C LEU A 53 7.05 4.67 -0.72
N ALA A 54 6.14 4.37 0.20
CA ALA A 54 6.06 5.08 1.48
C ALA A 54 7.34 4.92 2.32
N ARG A 55 7.88 3.69 2.43
CA ARG A 55 9.13 3.37 3.12
C ARG A 55 10.34 4.12 2.56
N SER A 56 10.33 4.46 1.27
CA SER A 56 11.40 5.24 0.65
C SER A 56 11.41 6.72 1.04
N GLY A 57 10.45 7.16 1.86
CA GLY A 57 10.33 8.55 2.30
C GLY A 57 9.71 9.49 1.25
N THR A 58 9.21 8.95 0.15
CA THR A 58 8.54 9.75 -0.88
C THR A 58 7.28 10.37 -0.33
N GLU A 59 7.10 11.66 -0.55
CA GLU A 59 5.95 12.40 -0.04
C GLU A 59 4.82 12.43 -1.09
N LEU A 60 3.69 11.85 -0.70
CA LEU A 60 2.45 11.80 -1.45
C LEU A 60 1.27 12.25 -0.57
N ALA A 61 0.11 12.50 -1.17
CA ALA A 61 -1.11 12.73 -0.44
C ALA A 61 -1.52 11.49 0.41
N GLY A 62 -1.26 10.30 -0.09
CA GLY A 62 -1.48 9.06 0.63
C GLY A 62 -1.19 7.82 -0.21
N VAL A 63 -1.02 6.68 0.44
CA VAL A 63 -0.93 5.37 -0.22
C VAL A 63 -1.98 4.40 0.34
N VAL A 64 -2.52 3.54 -0.53
CA VAL A 64 -3.47 2.49 -0.14
C VAL A 64 -2.97 1.15 -0.64
N SER A 65 -2.74 0.22 0.28
CA SER A 65 -2.40 -1.18 -0.01
C SER A 65 -3.62 -2.06 0.17
N LEU A 66 -4.06 -2.76 -0.86
CA LEU A 66 -5.10 -3.78 -0.80
C LEU A 66 -4.44 -5.15 -0.89
N HIS A 67 -4.61 -5.96 0.14
CA HIS A 67 -4.04 -7.32 0.29
C HIS A 67 -2.58 -7.44 -0.22
N GLY A 68 -1.77 -6.41 0.02
CA GLY A 68 -0.33 -6.42 -0.25
C GLY A 68 0.45 -7.11 0.87
N GLY A 69 1.59 -7.73 0.53
CA GLY A 69 2.52 -8.24 1.54
C GLY A 69 3.10 -7.08 2.36
N LEU A 70 3.24 -7.29 3.66
CA LEU A 70 3.69 -6.27 4.62
C LEU A 70 5.20 -6.27 4.82
N ASP A 71 5.84 -7.40 4.55
CA ASP A 71 7.27 -7.59 4.79
C ASP A 71 8.13 -6.73 3.88
N SER A 72 9.24 -6.24 4.41
CA SER A 72 10.29 -5.59 3.61
C SER A 72 11.66 -6.05 4.10
N PRO A 73 12.58 -6.41 3.19
CA PRO A 73 13.98 -6.67 3.55
C PRO A 73 14.74 -5.38 3.88
N ALA A 74 14.14 -4.21 3.61
CA ALA A 74 14.69 -2.89 3.88
C ALA A 74 13.65 -2.03 4.60
N PRO A 75 13.40 -2.25 5.91
CA PRO A 75 12.44 -1.48 6.68
C PRO A 75 12.68 0.02 6.63
N ALA A 76 11.63 0.80 6.89
CA ALA A 76 11.74 2.24 6.98
C ALA A 76 12.65 2.66 8.14
N ALA A 77 13.44 3.69 7.94
CA ALA A 77 14.21 4.30 9.03
C ALA A 77 13.29 5.07 9.99
N ALA A 78 13.78 5.33 11.21
CA ALA A 78 13.03 6.13 12.18
C ALA A 78 12.65 7.49 11.58
N ASP A 79 11.43 7.92 11.82
CA ASP A 79 10.88 9.21 11.39
C ASP A 79 10.96 9.47 9.87
N SER A 80 11.09 8.41 9.04
CA SER A 80 11.31 8.57 7.60
C SER A 80 10.04 8.53 6.75
N VAL A 81 8.94 7.98 7.24
CA VAL A 81 7.69 7.87 6.48
C VAL A 81 6.90 9.17 6.56
N LYS A 82 6.66 9.80 5.41
CA LYS A 82 5.98 11.11 5.31
C LYS A 82 4.58 11.01 4.73
N THR A 83 4.29 9.93 4.04
CA THR A 83 3.02 9.69 3.36
C THR A 83 2.05 8.95 4.27
N PRO A 84 0.81 9.41 4.47
CA PRO A 84 -0.23 8.65 5.15
C PRO A 84 -0.50 7.31 4.46
N ILE A 85 -0.76 6.26 5.26
CA ILE A 85 -0.89 4.88 4.79
C ILE A 85 -2.24 4.29 5.20
N LEU A 86 -2.96 3.68 4.26
CA LEU A 86 -4.11 2.83 4.54
C LEU A 86 -3.83 1.41 4.04
N VAL A 87 -3.84 0.44 4.94
CA VAL A 87 -3.72 -0.98 4.62
C VAL A 87 -5.08 -1.66 4.79
N LEU A 88 -5.53 -2.34 3.74
CA LEU A 88 -6.80 -3.06 3.68
C LEU A 88 -6.51 -4.54 3.43
N ASN A 89 -6.59 -5.35 4.50
CA ASN A 89 -6.19 -6.76 4.49
C ASN A 89 -7.36 -7.71 4.70
N GLY A 90 -7.26 -8.91 4.13
CA GLY A 90 -8.15 -10.02 4.44
C GLY A 90 -7.66 -10.77 5.69
N ALA A 91 -8.52 -10.88 6.71
CA ALA A 91 -8.13 -11.50 7.99
C ALA A 91 -7.74 -13.00 7.86
N GLU A 92 -8.16 -13.64 6.78
CA GLU A 92 -7.86 -15.06 6.50
C GLU A 92 -6.85 -15.21 5.35
N ASP A 93 -6.18 -14.11 4.98
CA ASP A 93 -5.07 -14.14 4.04
C ASP A 93 -3.86 -14.83 4.69
N ARG A 94 -3.54 -16.04 4.21
CA ARG A 94 -2.42 -16.82 4.72
C ARG A 94 -1.04 -16.22 4.39
N GLY A 95 -0.98 -15.27 3.49
CA GLY A 95 0.23 -14.51 3.16
C GLY A 95 0.54 -13.42 4.17
N THR A 96 -0.43 -13.07 5.04
CA THR A 96 -0.30 -12.02 6.05
C THR A 96 -0.64 -12.58 7.42
N THR A 97 0.38 -13.01 8.16
CA THR A 97 0.23 -13.59 9.51
C THR A 97 0.09 -12.50 10.57
N ALA A 98 -0.36 -12.88 11.77
CA ALA A 98 -0.38 -11.97 12.92
C ALA A 98 1.01 -11.43 13.27
N GLU A 99 2.06 -12.21 13.03
CA GLU A 99 3.45 -11.78 13.22
C GLU A 99 3.85 -10.71 12.18
N ASN A 100 3.50 -10.90 10.90
CA ASN A 100 3.75 -9.89 9.86
C ASN A 100 3.07 -8.57 10.20
N ILE A 101 1.83 -8.62 10.71
CA ILE A 101 1.08 -7.43 11.13
C ILE A 101 1.80 -6.74 12.29
N ALA A 102 2.18 -7.47 13.33
CA ALA A 102 2.86 -6.90 14.50
C ALA A 102 4.23 -6.27 14.15
N VAL A 103 4.97 -6.89 13.23
CA VAL A 103 6.25 -6.34 12.72
C VAL A 103 5.99 -5.05 11.93
N PHE A 104 4.98 -5.05 11.06
CA PHE A 104 4.60 -3.87 10.29
C PHE A 104 4.15 -2.71 11.21
N ASP A 105 3.31 -2.98 12.20
CA ASP A 105 2.83 -1.98 13.15
C ASP A 105 4.00 -1.32 13.88
N ALA A 106 4.92 -2.12 14.43
CA ALA A 106 6.12 -1.63 15.13
C ALA A 106 7.06 -0.84 14.21
N GLU A 107 7.19 -1.25 12.94
CA GLU A 107 7.95 -0.52 11.93
C GLU A 107 7.31 0.84 11.66
N MET A 108 6.01 0.91 11.40
CA MET A 108 5.31 2.14 11.07
C MET A 108 5.32 3.15 12.23
N ASP A 109 5.17 2.66 13.47
CA ASP A 109 5.29 3.49 14.67
C ASP A 109 6.70 4.09 14.80
N THR A 110 7.74 3.28 14.61
CA THR A 110 9.14 3.73 14.63
C THR A 110 9.44 4.71 13.51
N ALA A 111 8.85 4.50 12.35
CA ALA A 111 9.02 5.36 11.18
C ALA A 111 8.23 6.68 11.25
N GLY A 112 7.47 6.91 12.31
CA GLY A 112 6.66 8.11 12.51
C GLY A 112 5.52 8.25 11.50
N ALA A 113 5.01 7.12 10.99
CA ALA A 113 3.98 7.08 9.96
C ALA A 113 2.60 7.43 10.55
N ASP A 114 1.80 8.15 9.76
CA ASP A 114 0.34 8.22 9.94
C ASP A 114 -0.26 7.03 9.19
N TRP A 115 -0.72 6.00 9.92
CA TRP A 115 -1.15 4.76 9.31
C TRP A 115 -2.44 4.20 9.91
N THR A 116 -3.19 3.50 9.07
CA THR A 116 -4.39 2.75 9.46
C THR A 116 -4.34 1.36 8.85
N PHE A 117 -4.55 0.33 9.67
CA PHE A 117 -4.66 -1.06 9.25
C PHE A 117 -6.07 -1.60 9.49
N VAL A 118 -6.69 -2.19 8.48
CA VAL A 118 -8.02 -2.79 8.56
C VAL A 118 -7.96 -4.25 8.13
N ASN A 119 -8.44 -5.12 9.00
CA ASN A 119 -8.48 -6.56 8.77
C ASN A 119 -9.93 -7.03 8.59
N PHE A 120 -10.30 -7.46 7.41
CA PHE A 120 -11.67 -7.89 7.08
C PHE A 120 -11.88 -9.37 7.38
N SER A 121 -12.70 -9.68 8.38
CA SER A 121 -13.04 -11.08 8.72
C SER A 121 -13.69 -11.81 7.55
N GLY A 122 -13.36 -13.09 7.35
CA GLY A 122 -13.88 -13.94 6.27
C GLY A 122 -13.36 -13.58 4.89
N ALA A 123 -12.38 -12.67 4.77
CA ALA A 123 -11.74 -12.32 3.52
C ALA A 123 -10.35 -12.95 3.43
N VAL A 124 -10.03 -13.51 2.28
CA VAL A 124 -8.72 -14.05 1.92
C VAL A 124 -7.99 -13.11 0.96
N HIS A 125 -6.87 -13.54 0.40
CA HIS A 125 -6.19 -12.77 -0.65
C HIS A 125 -7.11 -12.47 -1.84
N CYS A 126 -6.85 -11.42 -2.60
CA CYS A 126 -7.64 -10.96 -3.74
C CYS A 126 -9.10 -10.58 -3.41
N PHE A 127 -9.47 -10.39 -2.15
CA PHE A 127 -10.85 -10.15 -1.74
C PHE A 127 -11.51 -8.95 -2.44
N ALA A 128 -10.73 -8.00 -2.91
CA ALA A 128 -11.19 -6.77 -3.56
C ALA A 128 -11.25 -6.86 -5.10
N GLU A 129 -10.82 -7.97 -5.70
CA GLU A 129 -10.79 -8.20 -7.14
C GLU A 129 -12.05 -8.99 -7.56
N ALA A 130 -12.95 -8.35 -8.32
CA ALA A 130 -14.29 -8.89 -8.61
C ALA A 130 -14.30 -10.20 -9.39
N ASP A 131 -13.23 -10.50 -10.14
CA ASP A 131 -13.05 -11.72 -10.93
C ASP A 131 -12.24 -12.80 -10.21
N ALA A 132 -11.77 -12.53 -8.97
CA ALA A 132 -11.00 -13.50 -8.23
C ALA A 132 -11.85 -14.71 -7.78
N ASN A 133 -11.52 -15.87 -8.30
CA ASN A 133 -12.20 -17.13 -8.00
C ASN A 133 -11.22 -18.31 -8.03
N ARG A 134 -10.25 -18.30 -7.13
CA ARG A 134 -9.26 -19.37 -6.94
C ARG A 134 -9.23 -19.83 -5.47
N PRO A 135 -10.27 -20.56 -5.03
CA PRO A 135 -10.33 -21.04 -3.65
C PRO A 135 -9.18 -22.03 -3.33
N PRO A 136 -8.73 -22.11 -2.06
CA PRO A 136 -9.27 -21.36 -0.93
C PRO A 136 -8.59 -19.99 -0.72
N GLY A 137 -7.56 -19.65 -1.48
CA GLY A 137 -6.62 -18.59 -1.10
C GLY A 137 -6.81 -17.24 -1.78
N CYS A 138 -7.48 -17.16 -2.95
CA CYS A 138 -7.66 -15.92 -3.70
C CYS A 138 -9.11 -15.88 -4.22
N VAL A 139 -9.99 -15.26 -3.44
CA VAL A 139 -11.45 -15.26 -3.70
C VAL A 139 -12.05 -13.89 -3.39
N TYR A 140 -12.87 -13.39 -4.31
CA TYR A 140 -13.64 -12.17 -4.11
C TYR A 140 -14.57 -12.27 -2.89
N ASN A 141 -14.58 -11.23 -2.08
CA ASN A 141 -15.52 -11.10 -0.96
C ASN A 141 -16.26 -9.77 -1.08
N GLU A 142 -17.50 -9.82 -1.57
CA GLU A 142 -18.29 -8.63 -1.88
C GLU A 142 -18.43 -7.67 -0.69
N ARG A 143 -18.67 -8.19 0.52
CA ARG A 143 -18.83 -7.37 1.74
C ARG A 143 -17.54 -6.63 2.06
N ALA A 144 -16.42 -7.34 2.08
CA ALA A 144 -15.10 -6.77 2.37
C ALA A 144 -14.68 -5.79 1.26
N ALA A 145 -14.87 -6.16 -0.01
CA ALA A 145 -14.57 -5.31 -1.15
C ALA A 145 -15.32 -3.98 -1.10
N LYS A 146 -16.64 -4.02 -0.92
CA LYS A 146 -17.46 -2.79 -0.81
C LYS A 146 -17.03 -1.89 0.34
N ALA A 147 -16.65 -2.47 1.48
CA ALA A 147 -16.13 -1.72 2.62
C ALA A 147 -14.76 -1.11 2.30
N ALA A 148 -13.84 -1.89 1.76
CA ALA A 148 -12.51 -1.45 1.37
C ALA A 148 -12.56 -0.28 0.37
N TRP A 149 -13.38 -0.39 -0.67
CA TRP A 149 -13.55 0.67 -1.67
C TRP A 149 -14.12 1.96 -1.08
N ARG A 150 -15.05 1.88 -0.11
CA ARG A 150 -15.54 3.08 0.61
C ARG A 150 -14.44 3.73 1.43
N MET A 151 -13.68 2.93 2.19
CA MET A 151 -12.59 3.44 3.04
C MET A 151 -11.50 4.08 2.19
N MET A 152 -11.07 3.44 1.11
CA MET A 152 -10.09 4.00 0.18
C MET A 152 -10.55 5.33 -0.42
N ARG A 153 -11.81 5.43 -0.88
CA ARG A 153 -12.33 6.69 -1.42
C ARG A 153 -12.42 7.79 -0.36
N GLY A 154 -12.84 7.47 0.85
CA GLY A 154 -12.84 8.39 1.98
C GLY A 154 -11.45 8.91 2.28
N PHE A 155 -10.49 7.99 2.44
CA PHE A 155 -9.08 8.30 2.69
C PHE A 155 -8.50 9.26 1.65
N PHE A 156 -8.66 8.97 0.36
CA PHE A 156 -8.16 9.86 -0.68
C PHE A 156 -8.94 11.18 -0.77
N SER A 157 -10.24 11.19 -0.48
CA SER A 157 -11.01 12.43 -0.43
C SER A 157 -10.47 13.39 0.62
N GLU A 158 -10.16 12.87 1.81
CA GLU A 158 -9.56 13.64 2.91
C GLU A 158 -8.13 14.07 2.58
N ALA A 159 -7.30 13.14 2.09
CA ALA A 159 -5.92 13.39 1.71
C ALA A 159 -5.79 14.47 0.62
N PHE A 160 -6.69 14.47 -0.36
CA PHE A 160 -6.71 15.47 -1.42
C PHE A 160 -7.37 16.78 -1.02
N ALA A 161 -8.20 16.81 0.02
CA ALA A 161 -8.78 18.04 0.56
C ALA A 161 -7.77 18.81 1.45
N ALA A 162 -6.82 18.10 2.07
CA ALA A 162 -5.82 18.71 2.91
C ALA A 162 -4.99 19.76 2.12
N PRO A 163 -4.59 20.89 2.74
CA PRO A 163 -3.65 21.80 2.12
C PRO A 163 -2.34 21.07 1.82
N ALA A 164 -1.69 21.41 0.69
CA ALA A 164 -0.38 20.84 0.37
C ALA A 164 0.57 21.15 1.53
N LYS A 165 1.24 20.12 2.03
CA LYS A 165 2.32 20.33 3.00
C LYS A 165 3.41 21.13 2.27
N GLY A 166 3.69 22.33 2.78
CA GLY A 166 4.68 23.25 2.22
C GLY A 166 6.12 22.80 2.46
#